data_ce33d685a6ea28b3cb7995d64a44ff12
#
_entry.id   ce33d685a6ea28b3cb7995d64a44ff12
#
_cell.length_a   1.000
_cell.length_b   1.000
_cell.length_c   1.000
_cell.angle_alpha   90.00
_cell.angle_beta   90.00
_cell.angle_gamma   90.00
#
_symmetry.space_group_name_H-M   'P 1'
#
loop_
_entity.id
_entity.type
_entity.pdbx_description
1 polymer ?
#
loop_
_entity_poly.entity_id
_entity_poly.type
_entity_poly.pdbx_seq_one_letter_code
_entity_poly.pdbx_strand_id
1 'polypeptide(L)'
;MSTFAYSAAKGHEMIYGLLIQLGTNMWERPGAIADHVRCDERIWNEITARMAERGANMFVIDLGEALFYPSHPELAVKGTWSPEKMRAELARLRKMGIEPIPKLNFSSSHDPWLGEYSRMLSTDTYYRVVADLIRDTAEIFDRPRFFHLGWDEETAKGQGNYRYLAVSQGDLWWHDMLYTAKEAERQGARAWIWSDKEWLHKDEFLAKCPRSVLQSPWYYCDGFGPKWEKRDDKKMREGPYAEPYTLCAFKELDEAGFDQIACGSNCGYKTNFPRLVEHCLKNVSKERLLGFLHAPWCDVTGADGGKYRQRYLDAVDQLGEAAKLAG
;
A
#
# COMPACT_ATOMS: atom_id res chain seq x y z
N MET A 1 14.86 -23.30 10.13
CA MET A 1 13.71 -22.62 10.72
C MET A 1 14.25 -21.46 11.55
N SER A 2 14.40 -20.31 10.95
CA SER A 2 14.78 -19.08 11.68
C SER A 2 13.49 -18.36 12.01
N THR A 3 13.08 -18.43 13.27
CA THR A 3 11.99 -17.63 13.83
C THR A 3 12.48 -16.19 13.86
N PHE A 4 12.05 -15.36 12.91
CA PHE A 4 12.11 -13.93 13.04
C PHE A 4 11.18 -13.51 14.20
N ALA A 5 11.70 -13.58 15.41
CA ALA A 5 11.10 -12.88 16.54
C ALA A 5 11.38 -11.38 16.33
N TYR A 6 10.47 -10.68 15.68
CA TYR A 6 10.42 -9.23 15.71
C TYR A 6 10.16 -8.84 17.16
N SER A 7 11.24 -8.53 17.88
CA SER A 7 11.16 -8.14 19.29
C SER A 7 10.38 -6.84 19.41
N ALA A 8 9.20 -6.91 19.97
CA ALA A 8 8.38 -5.76 20.40
C ALA A 8 8.98 -4.99 21.60
N ALA A 9 10.29 -5.13 21.84
CA ALA A 9 10.96 -4.58 23.00
C ALA A 9 12.04 -3.57 22.57
N LYS A 10 11.60 -2.38 22.14
CA LYS A 10 12.23 -1.06 22.28
C LYS A 10 11.31 -0.08 21.58
N GLY A 11 10.93 1.04 22.20
CA GLY A 11 9.99 2.01 21.65
C GLY A 11 10.27 2.29 20.18
N HIS A 12 9.42 1.74 19.31
CA HIS A 12 9.52 1.98 17.88
C HIS A 12 9.12 3.43 17.63
N GLU A 13 9.97 4.17 16.95
CA GLU A 13 9.59 5.46 16.42
C GLU A 13 8.35 5.28 15.54
N MET A 14 7.31 6.07 15.79
CA MET A 14 6.05 6.03 15.04
C MET A 14 6.31 6.32 13.57
N ILE A 15 5.69 5.52 12.69
CA ILE A 15 5.82 5.68 11.25
C ILE A 15 4.85 6.76 10.76
N TYR A 16 5.37 7.71 10.00
CA TYR A 16 4.61 8.73 9.26
C TYR A 16 4.96 8.60 7.79
N GLY A 17 4.21 7.72 7.11
CA GLY A 17 4.49 7.29 5.75
C GLY A 17 3.65 8.04 4.70
N LEU A 18 4.26 8.36 3.57
CA LEU A 18 3.58 8.81 2.36
C LEU A 18 3.62 7.70 1.31
N LEU A 19 2.49 7.40 0.68
CA LEU A 19 2.44 6.56 -0.51
C LEU A 19 2.50 7.44 -1.76
N ILE A 20 3.35 7.07 -2.72
CA ILE A 20 3.47 7.74 -4.00
C ILE A 20 3.27 6.77 -5.16
N GLN A 21 2.55 7.21 -6.17
CA GLN A 21 2.31 6.46 -7.40
C GLN A 21 3.42 6.78 -8.41
N LEU A 22 4.38 5.87 -8.57
CA LEU A 22 5.38 5.94 -9.65
C LEU A 22 4.86 5.21 -10.89
N GLY A 23 4.26 4.03 -10.70
CA GLY A 23 3.51 3.29 -11.71
C GLY A 23 2.11 3.86 -11.94
N THR A 24 1.38 3.26 -12.87
CA THR A 24 0.03 3.72 -13.23
C THR A 24 -0.97 3.46 -12.10
N ASN A 25 -1.69 4.50 -11.71
CA ASN A 25 -2.83 4.39 -10.82
C ASN A 25 -4.05 3.85 -11.60
N MET A 26 -4.59 2.72 -11.17
CA MET A 26 -5.70 2.04 -11.83
C MET A 26 -7.00 2.85 -11.89
N TRP A 27 -7.24 3.71 -10.91
CA TRP A 27 -8.41 4.59 -10.90
C TRP A 27 -8.37 5.65 -12.00
N GLU A 28 -7.17 6.02 -12.46
CA GLU A 28 -7.01 6.94 -13.58
C GLU A 28 -7.10 6.24 -14.93
N ARG A 29 -6.67 4.97 -15.01
CA ARG A 29 -6.67 4.15 -16.23
C ARG A 29 -7.14 2.72 -15.96
N PRO A 30 -8.43 2.52 -15.67
CA PRO A 30 -8.94 1.20 -15.36
C PRO A 30 -8.65 0.18 -16.48
N GLY A 31 -8.01 -0.94 -16.11
CA GLY A 31 -7.73 -2.04 -17.04
C GLY A 31 -6.58 -1.79 -18.03
N ALA A 32 -5.81 -0.70 -17.90
CA ALA A 32 -4.69 -0.39 -18.76
C ALA A 32 -3.59 0.33 -18.00
N ILE A 33 -2.35 0.21 -18.46
CA ILE A 33 -1.22 1.02 -18.00
C ILE A 33 -0.94 2.17 -18.95
N ALA A 34 -0.19 3.18 -18.50
CA ALA A 34 0.37 4.19 -19.37
C ALA A 34 1.50 3.58 -20.23
N ASP A 35 1.71 4.11 -21.43
CA ASP A 35 2.80 3.73 -22.32
C ASP A 35 4.15 4.34 -21.91
N HIS A 36 4.14 5.17 -20.88
CA HIS A 36 5.31 5.82 -20.30
C HIS A 36 5.12 6.11 -18.82
N VAL A 37 6.23 6.22 -18.09
CA VAL A 37 6.24 6.60 -16.67
C VAL A 37 5.74 8.03 -16.51
N ARG A 38 4.74 8.24 -15.66
CA ARG A 38 4.06 9.51 -15.41
C ARG A 38 4.58 10.16 -14.13
N CYS A 39 5.86 10.54 -14.15
CA CYS A 39 6.50 11.16 -13.01
C CYS A 39 7.28 12.41 -13.43
N ASP A 40 6.92 13.57 -12.87
CA ASP A 40 7.75 14.79 -12.94
C ASP A 40 8.75 14.76 -11.76
N GLU A 41 10.03 14.57 -12.08
CA GLU A 41 11.08 14.49 -11.07
C GLU A 41 11.25 15.78 -10.24
N ARG A 42 10.82 16.91 -10.74
CA ARG A 42 10.84 18.18 -9.98
C ARG A 42 9.80 18.11 -8.85
N ILE A 43 8.58 17.62 -9.18
CA ILE A 43 7.51 17.43 -8.20
C ILE A 43 7.93 16.34 -7.18
N TRP A 44 8.48 15.22 -7.65
CA TRP A 44 9.04 14.18 -6.80
C TRP A 44 10.08 14.74 -5.80
N ASN A 45 11.03 15.52 -6.29
CA ASN A 45 12.06 16.13 -5.45
C ASN A 45 11.48 17.11 -4.44
N GLU A 46 10.47 17.88 -4.81
CA GLU A 46 9.79 18.80 -3.91
C GLU A 46 9.03 18.06 -2.82
N ILE A 47 8.31 17.00 -3.17
CA ILE A 47 7.59 16.13 -2.19
C ILE A 47 8.60 15.56 -1.18
N THR A 48 9.69 14.96 -1.65
CA THR A 48 10.68 14.32 -0.75
C THR A 48 11.41 15.34 0.13
N ALA A 49 11.72 16.54 -0.39
CA ALA A 49 12.27 17.63 0.41
C ALA A 49 11.28 18.07 1.51
N ARG A 50 9.99 18.20 1.16
CA ARG A 50 8.95 18.55 2.13
C ARG A 50 8.76 17.45 3.19
N MET A 51 8.86 16.18 2.81
CA MET A 51 8.83 15.05 3.76
C MET A 51 9.93 15.18 4.82
N ALA A 52 11.16 15.41 4.39
CA ALA A 52 12.29 15.60 5.32
C ALA A 52 12.07 16.82 6.23
N GLU A 53 11.58 17.94 5.70
CA GLU A 53 11.27 19.14 6.46
C GLU A 53 10.18 18.91 7.52
N ARG A 54 9.18 18.10 7.22
CA ARG A 54 8.01 17.85 8.08
C ARG A 54 8.17 16.64 8.98
N GLY A 55 9.25 15.87 8.87
CA GLY A 55 9.50 14.68 9.69
C GLY A 55 8.69 13.44 9.25
N ALA A 56 8.19 13.41 8.02
CA ALA A 56 7.68 12.17 7.43
C ALA A 56 8.86 11.23 7.17
N ASN A 57 8.82 10.02 7.73
CA ASN A 57 9.99 9.15 7.86
C ASN A 57 9.92 7.87 7.00
N MET A 58 8.84 7.64 6.27
CA MET A 58 8.69 6.49 5.38
C MET A 58 8.07 6.90 4.04
N PHE A 59 8.57 6.32 2.94
CA PHE A 59 8.09 6.55 1.59
C PHE A 59 7.75 5.24 0.91
N VAL A 60 6.47 4.94 0.78
CA VAL A 60 5.97 3.75 0.09
C VAL A 60 5.84 4.07 -1.39
N ILE A 61 6.66 3.43 -2.22
CA ILE A 61 6.74 3.69 -3.65
C ILE A 61 5.97 2.59 -4.40
N ASP A 62 4.84 2.95 -4.98
CA ASP A 62 4.04 2.05 -5.82
C ASP A 62 4.66 1.99 -7.22
N LEU A 63 5.32 0.86 -7.51
CA LEU A 63 6.28 0.74 -8.60
C LEU A 63 5.64 0.35 -9.94
N GLY A 64 4.83 -0.72 -9.92
CA GLY A 64 4.25 -1.26 -11.14
C GLY A 64 5.27 -1.38 -12.29
N GLU A 65 4.90 -0.93 -13.47
CA GLU A 65 5.72 -0.88 -14.69
C GLU A 65 6.82 0.20 -14.67
N ALA A 66 6.86 1.03 -13.65
CA ALA A 66 7.80 2.14 -13.58
C ALA A 66 9.21 1.76 -13.09
N LEU A 67 9.41 0.53 -12.63
CA LEU A 67 10.72 -0.03 -12.31
C LEU A 67 11.13 -1.07 -13.36
N PHE A 68 12.38 -1.04 -13.79
CA PHE A 68 12.94 -2.07 -14.65
C PHE A 68 13.31 -3.30 -13.82
N TYR A 69 12.68 -4.42 -14.15
CA TYR A 69 12.96 -5.71 -13.52
C TYR A 69 13.92 -6.52 -14.42
N PRO A 70 15.15 -6.84 -13.96
CA PRO A 70 16.10 -7.57 -14.78
C PRO A 70 15.59 -8.93 -15.28
N SER A 71 14.75 -9.61 -14.48
CA SER A 71 14.15 -10.90 -14.85
C SER A 71 13.02 -10.77 -15.86
N HIS A 72 12.37 -9.62 -15.93
CA HIS A 72 11.17 -9.38 -16.74
C HIS A 72 11.24 -8.01 -17.46
N PRO A 73 12.21 -7.84 -18.40
CA PRO A 73 12.39 -6.58 -19.11
C PRO A 73 11.20 -6.20 -20.00
N GLU A 74 10.35 -7.18 -20.37
CA GLU A 74 9.13 -6.99 -21.17
C GLU A 74 8.04 -6.18 -20.47
N LEU A 75 8.11 -6.01 -19.15
CA LEU A 75 7.18 -5.20 -18.38
C LEU A 75 7.51 -3.69 -18.44
N ALA A 76 8.69 -3.35 -18.95
CA ALA A 76 9.13 -1.97 -19.00
C ALA A 76 8.34 -1.14 -20.03
N VAL A 77 8.04 0.11 -19.66
CA VAL A 77 7.47 1.12 -20.53
C VAL A 77 8.47 2.25 -20.81
N LYS A 78 8.13 3.20 -21.65
CA LYS A 78 9.01 4.34 -21.91
C LYS A 78 9.28 5.13 -20.62
N GLY A 79 10.55 5.35 -20.31
CA GLY A 79 10.96 6.12 -19.12
C GLY A 79 10.96 5.33 -17.80
N THR A 80 10.74 4.00 -17.86
CA THR A 80 10.93 3.11 -16.71
C THR A 80 12.30 3.37 -16.05
N TRP A 81 12.31 3.46 -14.73
CA TRP A 81 13.54 3.73 -13.98
C TRP A 81 14.44 2.50 -13.94
N SER A 82 15.70 2.68 -14.33
CA SER A 82 16.68 1.60 -14.23
C SER A 82 16.98 1.26 -12.76
N PRO A 83 17.49 0.05 -12.47
CA PRO A 83 17.95 -0.32 -11.13
C PRO A 83 18.95 0.67 -10.54
N GLU A 84 19.88 1.19 -11.36
CA GLU A 84 20.89 2.16 -10.93
C GLU A 84 20.26 3.50 -10.53
N LYS A 85 19.33 4.01 -11.34
CA LYS A 85 18.57 5.23 -11.03
C LYS A 85 17.79 5.05 -9.74
N MET A 86 17.07 3.93 -9.59
CA MET A 86 16.30 3.64 -8.39
C MET A 86 17.23 3.56 -7.16
N ARG A 87 18.32 2.80 -7.22
CA ARG A 87 19.29 2.70 -6.10
C ARG A 87 19.86 4.06 -5.70
N ALA A 88 20.19 4.92 -6.67
CA ALA A 88 20.67 6.28 -6.39
C ALA A 88 19.63 7.09 -5.63
N GLU A 89 18.37 6.99 -6.05
CA GLU A 89 17.25 7.69 -5.40
C GLU A 89 16.98 7.14 -3.99
N LEU A 90 16.95 5.83 -3.81
CA LEU A 90 16.79 5.20 -2.50
C LEU A 90 17.90 5.62 -1.52
N ALA A 91 19.15 5.72 -2.02
CA ALA A 91 20.27 6.22 -1.21
C ALA A 91 20.08 7.70 -0.83
N ARG A 92 19.54 8.53 -1.73
CA ARG A 92 19.20 9.94 -1.46
C ARG A 92 18.14 10.05 -0.37
N LEU A 93 17.05 9.28 -0.47
CA LEU A 93 15.97 9.26 0.52
C LEU A 93 16.46 8.85 1.91
N ARG A 94 17.27 7.79 2.00
CA ARG A 94 17.86 7.34 3.26
C ARG A 94 18.75 8.40 3.91
N LYS A 95 19.54 9.17 3.11
CA LYS A 95 20.32 10.32 3.62
C LYS A 95 19.46 11.45 4.17
N MET A 96 18.22 11.55 3.71
CA MET A 96 17.23 12.52 4.21
C MET A 96 16.47 12.01 5.44
N GLY A 97 16.79 10.81 5.96
CA GLY A 97 16.08 10.20 7.09
C GLY A 97 14.73 9.55 6.67
N ILE A 98 14.51 9.32 5.39
CA ILE A 98 13.28 8.73 4.85
C ILE A 98 13.56 7.27 4.49
N GLU A 99 12.82 6.33 5.08
CA GLU A 99 12.90 4.91 4.75
C GLU A 99 12.06 4.60 3.50
N PRO A 100 12.68 4.19 2.38
CA PRO A 100 11.93 3.81 1.19
C PRO A 100 11.45 2.37 1.29
N ILE A 101 10.16 2.15 1.00
CA ILE A 101 9.51 0.85 1.00
C ILE A 101 8.92 0.57 -0.38
N PRO A 102 9.21 -0.59 -1.00
CA PRO A 102 8.60 -0.97 -2.26
C PRO A 102 7.15 -1.38 -2.09
N LYS A 103 6.32 -1.06 -3.08
CA LYS A 103 4.99 -1.62 -3.26
C LYS A 103 4.85 -2.19 -4.67
N LEU A 104 4.42 -3.45 -4.74
CA LEU A 104 3.91 -4.11 -5.94
C LEU A 104 2.50 -4.58 -5.64
N ASN A 105 1.51 -4.07 -6.37
CA ASN A 105 0.15 -4.50 -6.14
C ASN A 105 -0.19 -5.75 -6.93
N PHE A 106 -0.36 -6.89 -6.25
CA PHE A 106 -0.69 -8.18 -6.84
C PHE A 106 -2.20 -8.49 -6.81
N SER A 107 -3.03 -7.55 -6.36
CA SER A 107 -4.47 -7.71 -6.53
C SER A 107 -4.84 -7.72 -8.02
N SER A 108 -5.70 -8.64 -8.42
CA SER A 108 -6.17 -8.74 -9.79
C SER A 108 -6.97 -7.51 -10.27
N SER A 109 -7.40 -6.64 -9.35
CA SER A 109 -8.00 -5.34 -9.67
C SER A 109 -6.97 -4.25 -9.95
N HIS A 110 -5.69 -4.50 -9.65
CA HIS A 110 -4.60 -3.53 -9.76
C HIS A 110 -3.38 -4.06 -10.53
N ASP A 111 -3.51 -5.18 -11.22
CA ASP A 111 -2.42 -5.94 -11.84
C ASP A 111 -2.12 -5.70 -13.34
N PRO A 112 -2.73 -4.75 -14.09
CA PRO A 112 -2.41 -4.55 -15.50
C PRO A 112 -0.93 -4.28 -15.80
N TRP A 113 -0.18 -3.80 -14.81
CA TRP A 113 1.26 -3.60 -14.90
C TRP A 113 2.04 -4.91 -15.12
N LEU A 114 1.45 -6.05 -14.75
CA LEU A 114 2.00 -7.39 -15.04
C LEU A 114 1.85 -7.80 -16.52
N GLY A 115 1.27 -6.95 -17.38
CA GLY A 115 1.10 -7.25 -18.78
C GLY A 115 0.27 -8.52 -19.01
N GLU A 116 0.80 -9.46 -19.80
CA GLU A 116 0.12 -10.74 -20.07
C GLU A 116 0.00 -11.64 -18.82
N TYR A 117 0.93 -11.52 -17.89
CA TYR A 117 0.96 -12.33 -16.66
C TYR A 117 -0.22 -12.05 -15.73
N SER A 118 -0.84 -10.88 -15.83
CA SER A 118 -2.05 -10.53 -15.08
C SER A 118 -3.24 -11.45 -15.42
N ARG A 119 -3.18 -12.18 -16.56
CA ARG A 119 -4.21 -13.14 -17.00
C ARG A 119 -3.80 -14.59 -16.72
N MET A 120 -2.64 -14.81 -16.12
CA MET A 120 -2.12 -16.11 -15.74
C MET A 120 -2.23 -16.37 -14.24
N LEU A 121 -3.12 -15.63 -13.55
CA LEU A 121 -3.33 -15.72 -12.11
C LEU A 121 -3.42 -17.18 -11.63
N SER A 122 -2.77 -17.49 -10.54
CA SER A 122 -2.75 -18.82 -9.90
C SER A 122 -2.14 -19.95 -10.76
N THR A 123 -1.34 -19.64 -11.77
CA THR A 123 -0.59 -20.63 -12.56
C THR A 123 0.88 -20.71 -12.15
N ASP A 124 1.57 -21.81 -12.51
CA ASP A 124 3.01 -21.93 -12.26
C ASP A 124 3.82 -20.80 -12.92
N THR A 125 3.38 -20.29 -14.06
CA THR A 125 4.02 -19.14 -14.71
C THR A 125 3.84 -17.89 -13.89
N TYR A 126 2.63 -17.61 -13.42
CA TYR A 126 2.36 -16.47 -12.54
C TYR A 126 3.23 -16.51 -11.29
N TYR A 127 3.29 -17.65 -10.61
CA TYR A 127 4.09 -17.78 -9.38
C TYR A 127 5.58 -17.55 -9.61
N ARG A 128 6.15 -18.05 -10.73
CA ARG A 128 7.55 -17.77 -11.07
C ARG A 128 7.80 -16.29 -11.30
N VAL A 129 6.95 -15.64 -12.10
CA VAL A 129 7.06 -14.20 -12.39
C VAL A 129 6.97 -13.38 -11.12
N VAL A 130 5.97 -13.64 -10.26
CA VAL A 130 5.80 -12.95 -8.99
C VAL A 130 7.02 -13.11 -8.09
N ALA A 131 7.58 -14.34 -7.97
CA ALA A 131 8.78 -14.59 -7.17
C ALA A 131 9.99 -13.82 -7.72
N ASP A 132 10.16 -13.79 -9.03
CA ASP A 132 11.23 -13.06 -9.69
C ASP A 132 11.11 -11.55 -9.47
N LEU A 133 9.92 -10.98 -9.61
CA LEU A 133 9.65 -9.55 -9.39
C LEU A 133 9.89 -9.12 -7.93
N ILE A 134 9.45 -9.94 -6.97
CA ILE A 134 9.70 -9.68 -5.54
C ILE A 134 11.20 -9.73 -5.25
N ARG A 135 11.92 -10.73 -5.78
CA ARG A 135 13.37 -10.83 -5.62
C ARG A 135 14.09 -9.62 -6.21
N ASP A 136 13.86 -9.31 -7.49
CA ASP A 136 14.51 -8.19 -8.18
C ASP A 136 14.27 -6.87 -7.44
N THR A 137 13.03 -6.65 -6.99
CA THR A 137 12.66 -5.45 -6.23
C THR A 137 13.37 -5.41 -4.87
N ALA A 138 13.38 -6.52 -4.14
CA ALA A 138 14.03 -6.59 -2.83
C ALA A 138 15.54 -6.36 -2.93
N GLU A 139 16.20 -6.86 -3.99
CA GLU A 139 17.63 -6.62 -4.27
C GLU A 139 17.90 -5.15 -4.63
N ILE A 140 17.02 -4.52 -5.43
CA ILE A 140 17.15 -3.10 -5.80
C ILE A 140 16.96 -2.21 -4.56
N PHE A 141 16.04 -2.56 -3.67
CA PHE A 141 15.76 -1.83 -2.43
C PHE A 141 16.69 -2.18 -1.27
N ASP A 142 17.72 -3.02 -1.50
CA ASP A 142 18.69 -3.42 -0.48
C ASP A 142 18.04 -4.13 0.73
N ARG A 143 17.18 -5.09 0.44
CA ARG A 143 16.42 -5.89 1.42
C ARG A 143 15.62 -5.02 2.40
N PRO A 144 14.52 -4.42 1.92
CA PRO A 144 13.72 -3.49 2.70
C PRO A 144 13.08 -4.19 3.93
N ARG A 145 12.86 -3.44 4.99
CA ARG A 145 12.20 -3.95 6.22
C ARG A 145 10.79 -4.46 5.96
N PHE A 146 10.04 -3.75 5.12
CA PHE A 146 8.68 -4.09 4.68
C PHE A 146 8.59 -4.20 3.17
N PHE A 147 7.65 -5.00 2.69
CA PHE A 147 7.29 -5.08 1.28
C PHE A 147 5.77 -5.03 1.16
N HIS A 148 5.23 -3.97 0.58
CA HIS A 148 3.80 -3.82 0.40
C HIS A 148 3.34 -4.57 -0.85
N LEU A 149 2.43 -5.53 -0.69
CA LEU A 149 2.01 -6.48 -1.74
C LEU A 149 0.64 -6.15 -2.36
N GLY A 150 -0.02 -5.09 -1.87
CA GLY A 150 -1.36 -4.74 -2.30
C GLY A 150 -2.44 -5.64 -1.69
N TRP A 151 -3.10 -6.45 -2.53
CA TRP A 151 -4.18 -7.39 -2.18
C TRP A 151 -5.49 -6.71 -1.79
N ASP A 152 -5.74 -5.51 -2.32
CA ASP A 152 -6.97 -4.76 -2.14
C ASP A 152 -7.96 -4.95 -3.28
N GLU A 153 -9.24 -4.75 -2.98
CA GLU A 153 -10.33 -4.63 -3.96
C GLU A 153 -10.48 -5.82 -4.91
N GLU A 154 -10.12 -7.01 -4.46
CA GLU A 154 -10.12 -8.27 -5.21
C GLU A 154 -11.55 -8.73 -5.52
N THR A 155 -12.18 -8.05 -6.48
CA THR A 155 -13.57 -8.31 -6.85
C THR A 155 -13.78 -8.23 -8.36
N ALA A 156 -14.77 -9.00 -8.88
CA ALA A 156 -15.20 -8.89 -10.27
C ALA A 156 -15.63 -7.46 -10.64
N LYS A 157 -16.15 -6.70 -9.68
CA LYS A 157 -16.53 -5.30 -9.89
C LYS A 157 -15.30 -4.40 -10.06
N GLY A 158 -14.23 -4.62 -9.30
CA GLY A 158 -12.95 -3.91 -9.46
C GLY A 158 -12.38 -4.09 -10.87
N GLN A 159 -12.70 -5.21 -11.54
CA GLN A 159 -12.31 -5.50 -12.90
C GLN A 159 -13.36 -5.13 -13.98
N GLY A 160 -14.40 -4.39 -13.61
CA GLY A 160 -15.51 -4.09 -14.53
C GLY A 160 -15.12 -3.41 -15.85
N ASN A 161 -13.97 -2.74 -15.90
CA ASN A 161 -13.43 -2.09 -17.08
C ASN A 161 -12.35 -2.90 -17.81
N TYR A 162 -12.03 -4.10 -17.35
CA TYR A 162 -11.05 -4.99 -17.95
C TYR A 162 -11.67 -5.77 -19.11
N ARG A 163 -10.87 -6.17 -20.10
CA ARG A 163 -11.32 -7.04 -21.20
C ARG A 163 -11.59 -8.46 -20.75
N TYR A 164 -10.96 -8.90 -19.65
CA TYR A 164 -11.10 -10.21 -19.04
C TYR A 164 -11.26 -10.06 -17.54
N LEU A 165 -12.06 -10.92 -16.96
CA LEU A 165 -12.17 -11.04 -15.50
C LEU A 165 -11.34 -12.25 -15.06
N ALA A 166 -10.41 -12.04 -14.16
CA ALA A 166 -9.64 -13.09 -13.50
C ALA A 166 -9.50 -12.70 -12.03
N VAL A 167 -10.25 -13.37 -11.16
CA VAL A 167 -10.29 -13.10 -9.71
C VAL A 167 -10.14 -14.39 -8.95
N SER A 168 -9.15 -14.52 -8.10
CA SER A 168 -9.06 -15.64 -7.17
C SER A 168 -10.01 -15.43 -5.99
N GLN A 169 -10.65 -16.51 -5.54
CA GLN A 169 -11.61 -16.49 -4.44
C GLN A 169 -11.39 -17.67 -3.50
N GLY A 170 -11.94 -17.57 -2.28
CA GLY A 170 -11.88 -18.62 -1.28
C GLY A 170 -10.43 -19.06 -0.99
N ASP A 171 -10.20 -20.36 -0.93
CA ASP A 171 -8.87 -20.91 -0.58
C ASP A 171 -7.80 -20.59 -1.61
N LEU A 172 -8.16 -20.36 -2.88
CA LEU A 172 -7.21 -19.97 -3.92
C LEU A 172 -6.67 -18.56 -3.67
N TRP A 173 -7.53 -17.62 -3.27
CA TRP A 173 -7.10 -16.28 -2.87
C TRP A 173 -6.09 -16.34 -1.71
N TRP A 174 -6.37 -17.15 -0.71
CA TRP A 174 -5.46 -17.34 0.42
C TRP A 174 -4.13 -17.95 -0.02
N HIS A 175 -4.18 -18.93 -0.91
CA HIS A 175 -2.97 -19.53 -1.46
C HIS A 175 -2.09 -18.48 -2.16
N ASP A 176 -2.67 -17.66 -3.03
CA ASP A 176 -1.95 -16.64 -3.82
C ASP A 176 -1.37 -15.55 -2.91
N MET A 177 -2.17 -15.02 -1.98
CA MET A 177 -1.73 -14.00 -1.03
C MET A 177 -0.60 -14.53 -0.14
N LEU A 178 -0.76 -15.72 0.43
CA LEU A 178 0.26 -16.33 1.28
C LEU A 178 1.52 -16.70 0.52
N TYR A 179 1.41 -17.04 -0.78
CA TYR A 179 2.57 -17.26 -1.63
C TYR A 179 3.39 -15.97 -1.77
N THR A 180 2.75 -14.85 -2.13
CA THR A 180 3.46 -13.56 -2.27
C THR A 180 4.06 -13.10 -0.95
N ALA A 181 3.34 -13.27 0.17
CA ALA A 181 3.85 -12.95 1.50
C ALA A 181 5.10 -13.76 1.83
N LYS A 182 5.11 -15.06 1.51
CA LYS A 182 6.23 -15.96 1.74
C LYS A 182 7.44 -15.61 0.86
N GLU A 183 7.21 -15.19 -0.39
CA GLU A 183 8.30 -14.72 -1.25
C GLU A 183 8.95 -13.44 -0.70
N ALA A 184 8.17 -12.47 -0.21
CA ALA A 184 8.71 -11.30 0.47
C ALA A 184 9.52 -11.67 1.74
N GLU A 185 9.01 -12.60 2.55
CA GLU A 185 9.72 -13.11 3.74
C GLU A 185 11.03 -13.83 3.38
N ARG A 186 11.08 -14.57 2.26
CA ARG A 186 12.32 -15.19 1.75
C ARG A 186 13.39 -14.17 1.39
N GLN A 187 12.99 -12.97 0.97
CA GLN A 187 13.91 -11.87 0.71
C GLN A 187 14.28 -11.08 1.98
N GLY A 188 13.76 -11.48 3.14
CA GLY A 188 14.02 -10.84 4.43
C GLY A 188 13.12 -9.66 4.75
N ALA A 189 12.09 -9.38 3.94
CA ALA A 189 11.11 -8.33 4.18
C ALA A 189 9.88 -8.86 4.91
N ARG A 190 9.31 -8.08 5.82
CA ARG A 190 7.99 -8.37 6.37
C ARG A 190 6.93 -8.02 5.34
N ALA A 191 6.07 -8.98 4.99
CA ALA A 191 4.95 -8.77 4.10
C ALA A 191 3.96 -7.76 4.70
N TRP A 192 3.44 -6.87 3.85
CA TRP A 192 2.48 -5.83 4.20
C TRP A 192 1.36 -5.81 3.15
N ILE A 193 0.10 -5.81 3.59
CA ILE A 193 -1.07 -5.83 2.70
C ILE A 193 -2.11 -4.79 3.12
N TRP A 194 -2.99 -4.43 2.18
CA TRP A 194 -4.27 -3.80 2.51
C TRP A 194 -5.20 -4.82 3.18
N SER A 195 -6.04 -4.38 4.09
CA SER A 195 -6.82 -5.28 4.96
C SER A 195 -8.30 -5.39 4.57
N ASP A 196 -8.72 -4.85 3.44
CA ASP A 196 -10.13 -4.76 3.05
C ASP A 196 -10.81 -6.11 2.83
N LYS A 197 -10.05 -7.20 2.59
CA LYS A 197 -10.61 -8.56 2.62
C LYS A 197 -11.31 -8.89 3.94
N GLU A 198 -10.83 -8.30 5.05
CA GLU A 198 -11.45 -8.43 6.37
C GLU A 198 -12.90 -7.91 6.39
N TRP A 199 -13.19 -6.87 5.64
CA TRP A 199 -14.53 -6.24 5.66
C TRP A 199 -15.67 -7.20 5.36
N LEU A 200 -15.49 -8.07 4.35
CA LEU A 200 -16.51 -9.01 3.90
C LEU A 200 -16.30 -10.45 4.43
N HIS A 201 -15.10 -10.75 4.92
CA HIS A 201 -14.65 -12.09 5.31
C HIS A 201 -13.94 -12.09 6.67
N LYS A 202 -14.46 -11.32 7.64
CA LYS A 202 -13.82 -11.08 8.93
C LYS A 202 -13.32 -12.35 9.61
N ASP A 203 -14.22 -13.28 9.90
CA ASP A 203 -13.86 -14.48 10.70
C ASP A 203 -12.81 -15.33 9.97
N GLU A 204 -12.95 -15.47 8.66
CA GLU A 204 -11.99 -16.17 7.84
C GLU A 204 -10.65 -15.44 7.83
N PHE A 205 -10.66 -14.10 7.65
CA PHE A 205 -9.46 -13.29 7.63
C PHE A 205 -8.69 -13.37 8.96
N LEU A 206 -9.38 -13.17 10.06
CA LEU A 206 -8.77 -13.22 11.38
C LEU A 206 -8.23 -14.63 11.73
N ALA A 207 -8.84 -15.69 11.18
CA ALA A 207 -8.39 -17.06 11.38
C ALA A 207 -7.20 -17.45 10.49
N LYS A 208 -7.19 -17.05 9.20
CA LYS A 208 -6.22 -17.53 8.21
C LYS A 208 -5.02 -16.60 8.00
N CYS A 209 -5.17 -15.27 8.19
CA CYS A 209 -4.08 -14.34 7.99
C CYS A 209 -3.02 -14.49 9.08
N PRO A 210 -1.73 -14.71 8.72
CA PRO A 210 -0.66 -14.79 9.72
C PRO A 210 -0.43 -13.44 10.43
N ARG A 211 -0.16 -13.48 11.73
CA ARG A 211 0.16 -12.28 12.52
C ARG A 211 1.51 -11.64 12.14
N SER A 212 2.35 -12.36 11.39
CA SER A 212 3.57 -11.80 10.78
C SER A 212 3.27 -10.79 9.67
N VAL A 213 2.12 -10.92 8.99
CA VAL A 213 1.72 -10.01 7.90
C VAL A 213 1.23 -8.69 8.50
N LEU A 214 1.92 -7.60 8.14
CA LEU A 214 1.56 -6.23 8.53
C LEU A 214 0.28 -5.81 7.81
N GLN A 215 -0.64 -5.18 8.53
CA GLN A 215 -1.93 -4.77 8.02
C GLN A 215 -2.00 -3.28 7.76
N SER A 216 -2.66 -2.89 6.66
CA SER A 216 -3.04 -1.50 6.41
C SER A 216 -4.54 -1.39 6.23
N PRO A 217 -5.31 -1.31 7.32
CA PRO A 217 -6.69 -0.91 7.22
C PRO A 217 -6.77 0.51 6.72
N TRP A 218 -7.72 0.78 5.81
CA TRP A 218 -7.87 2.10 5.20
C TRP A 218 -9.29 2.64 5.33
N TYR A 219 -9.39 3.97 5.44
CA TYR A 219 -10.65 4.66 5.55
C TYR A 219 -10.53 6.07 4.96
N TYR A 220 -11.34 6.39 3.96
CA TYR A 220 -11.22 7.65 3.20
C TYR A 220 -12.45 8.56 3.33
N CYS A 221 -13.45 8.17 4.13
CA CYS A 221 -14.64 8.97 4.40
C CYS A 221 -14.41 10.02 5.49
N ASP A 222 -15.39 10.92 5.67
CA ASP A 222 -15.38 11.99 6.67
C ASP A 222 -16.29 11.71 7.89
N GLY A 223 -16.88 10.51 7.96
CA GLY A 223 -17.75 10.10 9.07
C GLY A 223 -16.95 9.40 10.16
N PHE A 224 -16.94 9.94 11.38
CA PHE A 224 -16.29 9.35 12.57
C PHE A 224 -17.24 9.33 13.76
N GLY A 225 -16.96 8.46 14.74
CA GLY A 225 -17.73 8.31 15.97
C GLY A 225 -18.59 7.04 15.99
N PRO A 226 -19.36 6.79 17.07
CA PRO A 226 -19.96 5.48 17.37
C PRO A 226 -20.85 4.89 16.28
N LYS A 227 -21.45 5.73 15.45
CA LYS A 227 -22.27 5.29 14.31
C LYS A 227 -21.43 4.62 13.22
N TRP A 228 -20.19 5.07 13.03
CA TRP A 228 -19.26 4.64 11.99
C TRP A 228 -18.32 3.53 12.45
N GLU A 229 -18.20 3.38 13.78
CA GLU A 229 -17.37 2.34 14.42
C GLU A 229 -18.11 1.00 14.57
N LYS A 230 -19.42 0.99 14.31
CA LYS A 230 -20.22 -0.22 14.43
C LYS A 230 -20.26 -0.98 13.12
N ARG A 231 -19.86 -2.25 13.16
CA ARG A 231 -19.96 -3.16 12.03
C ARG A 231 -21.42 -3.35 11.59
N ASP A 232 -21.68 -3.28 10.30
CA ASP A 232 -22.98 -3.56 9.69
C ASP A 232 -22.75 -4.49 8.48
N ASP A 233 -22.72 -5.79 8.72
CA ASP A 233 -22.40 -6.80 7.69
C ASP A 233 -23.34 -6.75 6.49
N LYS A 234 -24.60 -6.35 6.68
CA LYS A 234 -25.55 -6.20 5.57
C LYS A 234 -25.10 -5.09 4.64
N LYS A 235 -24.78 -3.90 5.18
CA LYS A 235 -24.36 -2.75 4.42
C LYS A 235 -22.98 -2.96 3.79
N MET A 236 -22.08 -3.68 4.47
CA MET A 236 -20.77 -4.04 3.92
C MET A 236 -20.90 -4.95 2.69
N ARG A 237 -21.95 -5.78 2.61
CA ARG A 237 -22.22 -6.64 1.46
C ARG A 237 -22.96 -5.94 0.31
N GLU A 238 -23.73 -4.91 0.61
CA GLU A 238 -24.56 -4.21 -0.38
C GLU A 238 -23.77 -3.16 -1.21
N GLY A 239 -22.60 -2.72 -0.72
CA GLY A 239 -21.78 -1.71 -1.39
C GLY A 239 -20.48 -2.25 -1.95
N PRO A 240 -19.96 -1.67 -3.04
CA PRO A 240 -18.63 -2.01 -3.53
C PRO A 240 -17.53 -1.56 -2.56
N TYR A 241 -17.82 -0.50 -1.83
CA TYR A 241 -17.02 0.13 -0.81
C TYR A 241 -17.98 0.51 0.32
N ALA A 242 -18.18 -0.38 1.28
CA ALA A 242 -18.97 -0.09 2.46
C ALA A 242 -18.19 0.85 3.42
N GLU A 243 -17.54 1.85 2.83
CA GLU A 243 -16.60 2.77 3.47
C GLU A 243 -17.06 3.27 4.86
N PRO A 244 -18.33 3.65 5.07
CA PRO A 244 -18.74 4.14 6.37
C PRO A 244 -18.57 3.13 7.51
N TYR A 245 -18.61 1.84 7.19
CA TYR A 245 -18.61 0.76 8.18
C TYR A 245 -17.25 0.06 8.33
N THR A 246 -16.27 0.44 7.54
CA THR A 246 -14.93 -0.16 7.58
C THR A 246 -14.06 0.36 8.73
N LEU A 247 -14.50 1.44 9.39
CA LEU A 247 -13.79 2.02 10.54
C LEU A 247 -13.68 1.03 11.73
N CYS A 248 -14.59 0.06 11.83
CA CYS A 248 -14.50 -0.99 12.85
C CYS A 248 -13.29 -1.92 12.67
N ALA A 249 -12.79 -2.09 11.43
CA ALA A 249 -11.68 -2.99 11.13
C ALA A 249 -10.40 -2.65 11.89
N PHE A 250 -10.14 -1.37 12.15
CA PHE A 250 -8.96 -0.93 12.92
C PHE A 250 -8.93 -1.57 14.32
N LYS A 251 -10.06 -1.54 15.02
CA LYS A 251 -10.20 -2.15 16.34
C LYS A 251 -10.25 -3.68 16.27
N GLU A 252 -10.92 -4.24 15.27
CA GLU A 252 -11.04 -5.69 15.10
C GLU A 252 -9.68 -6.34 14.82
N LEU A 253 -8.83 -5.71 14.01
CA LEU A 253 -7.46 -6.14 13.78
C LEU A 253 -6.58 -6.01 15.04
N ASP A 254 -6.75 -4.93 15.81
CA ASP A 254 -6.04 -4.73 17.09
C ASP A 254 -6.37 -5.82 18.09
N GLU A 255 -7.67 -6.07 18.34
CA GLU A 255 -8.17 -7.11 19.23
C GLU A 255 -7.71 -8.52 18.81
N ALA A 256 -7.54 -8.73 17.50
CA ALA A 256 -7.01 -9.98 16.95
C ALA A 256 -5.48 -10.08 17.00
N GLY A 257 -4.77 -9.04 17.45
CA GLY A 257 -3.33 -9.02 17.65
C GLY A 257 -2.49 -8.75 16.40
N PHE A 258 -3.04 -8.07 15.40
CA PHE A 258 -2.30 -7.62 14.22
C PHE A 258 -1.62 -6.27 14.43
N ASP A 259 -0.37 -6.14 13.97
CA ASP A 259 0.27 -4.85 13.82
C ASP A 259 -0.31 -4.10 12.62
N GLN A 260 -0.48 -2.79 12.76
CA GLN A 260 -1.15 -1.95 11.77
C GLN A 260 -0.37 -0.69 11.45
N ILE A 261 -0.42 -0.27 10.17
CA ILE A 261 -0.15 1.09 9.73
C ILE A 261 -1.46 1.61 9.13
N ALA A 262 -2.14 2.47 9.86
CA ALA A 262 -3.47 2.98 9.50
C ALA A 262 -3.38 3.91 8.27
N CYS A 263 -4.21 3.67 7.24
CA CYS A 263 -4.15 4.46 6.01
C CYS A 263 -5.35 5.39 5.85
N GLY A 264 -5.06 6.67 5.62
CA GLY A 264 -6.01 7.70 5.24
C GLY A 264 -5.63 8.43 3.97
N SER A 265 -6.48 9.35 3.53
CA SER A 265 -6.30 10.07 2.27
C SER A 265 -6.90 11.48 2.33
N ASN A 266 -6.40 12.35 1.45
CA ASN A 266 -7.01 13.66 1.17
C ASN A 266 -7.64 13.72 -0.24
N CYS A 267 -7.81 12.58 -0.91
CA CYS A 267 -8.36 12.54 -2.26
C CYS A 267 -9.85 12.90 -2.32
N GLY A 268 -10.65 12.48 -1.34
CA GLY A 268 -12.08 12.80 -1.23
C GLY A 268 -12.36 13.91 -0.22
N TYR A 269 -11.82 13.75 0.99
CA TYR A 269 -12.07 14.64 2.11
C TYR A 269 -10.76 15.11 2.74
N LYS A 270 -10.48 16.41 2.69
CA LYS A 270 -9.26 16.99 3.26
C LYS A 270 -9.12 16.77 4.77
N THR A 271 -10.24 16.58 5.46
CA THR A 271 -10.30 16.36 6.91
C THR A 271 -10.17 14.89 7.31
N ASN A 272 -10.17 13.96 6.35
CA ASN A 272 -10.14 12.52 6.65
C ASN A 272 -8.90 12.13 7.45
N PHE A 273 -7.70 12.40 6.92
CA PHE A 273 -6.46 11.90 7.53
C PHE A 273 -6.24 12.39 8.97
N PRO A 274 -6.36 13.70 9.31
CA PRO A 274 -6.22 14.15 10.69
C PRO A 274 -7.21 13.46 11.64
N ARG A 275 -8.46 13.29 11.23
CA ARG A 275 -9.49 12.62 12.04
C ARG A 275 -9.24 11.12 12.20
N LEU A 276 -8.68 10.47 11.16
CA LEU A 276 -8.27 9.07 11.26
C LEU A 276 -7.13 8.91 12.29
N VAL A 277 -6.15 9.80 12.28
CA VAL A 277 -5.06 9.81 13.26
C VAL A 277 -5.63 9.88 14.69
N GLU A 278 -6.50 10.87 14.96
CA GLU A 278 -7.15 11.01 16.27
C GLU A 278 -7.95 9.75 16.66
N HIS A 279 -8.69 9.18 15.70
CA HIS A 279 -9.46 7.96 15.91
C HIS A 279 -8.55 6.78 16.30
N CYS A 280 -7.48 6.54 15.55
CA CYS A 280 -6.58 5.41 15.78
C CYS A 280 -5.80 5.57 17.09
N LEU A 281 -5.31 6.76 17.40
CA LEU A 281 -4.63 7.03 18.68
C LEU A 281 -5.51 6.76 19.90
N LYS A 282 -6.84 6.88 19.73
CA LYS A 282 -7.81 6.61 20.80
C LYS A 282 -8.24 5.15 20.87
N ASN A 283 -8.35 4.44 19.72
CA ASN A 283 -9.09 3.17 19.63
C ASN A 283 -8.20 1.96 19.30
N VAL A 284 -6.94 2.18 18.91
CA VAL A 284 -5.96 1.12 18.60
C VAL A 284 -4.86 1.14 19.67
N SER A 285 -4.44 -0.03 20.13
CA SER A 285 -3.40 -0.14 21.15
C SER A 285 -2.04 0.36 20.62
N LYS A 286 -1.25 0.99 21.49
CA LYS A 286 0.09 1.52 21.13
C LYS A 286 1.06 0.41 20.69
N GLU A 287 0.84 -0.79 21.17
CA GLU A 287 1.64 -1.97 20.86
C GLU A 287 1.42 -2.47 19.43
N ARG A 288 0.25 -2.16 18.85
CA ARG A 288 -0.15 -2.62 17.53
C ARG A 288 -0.18 -1.53 16.46
N LEU A 289 -0.33 -0.27 16.86
CA LEU A 289 -0.29 0.86 15.95
C LEU A 289 1.16 1.26 15.66
N LEU A 290 1.72 0.76 14.56
CA LEU A 290 3.09 1.10 14.15
C LEU A 290 3.19 2.50 13.53
N GLY A 291 2.08 3.04 13.03
CA GLY A 291 2.06 4.36 12.42
C GLY A 291 0.89 4.62 11.49
N PHE A 292 1.10 5.61 10.64
CA PHE A 292 0.12 6.13 9.71
C PHE A 292 0.70 6.19 8.30
N LEU A 293 -0.13 5.86 7.31
CA LEU A 293 0.16 6.00 5.89
C LEU A 293 -0.82 6.99 5.27
N HIS A 294 -0.31 8.01 4.60
CA HIS A 294 -1.13 8.91 3.80
C HIS A 294 -1.03 8.56 2.33
N ALA A 295 -2.16 8.26 1.68
CA ALA A 295 -2.22 7.88 0.27
C ALA A 295 -3.04 8.89 -0.55
N PRO A 296 -2.40 9.84 -1.26
CA PRO A 296 -3.09 10.87 -2.04
C PRO A 296 -3.84 10.36 -3.28
N TRP A 297 -3.53 9.15 -3.76
CA TRP A 297 -4.15 8.49 -4.90
C TRP A 297 -4.20 9.37 -6.16
N CYS A 298 -3.06 9.87 -6.57
CA CYS A 298 -2.89 10.61 -7.81
C CYS A 298 -1.47 10.43 -8.36
N ASP A 299 -1.27 10.67 -9.66
CA ASP A 299 0.06 10.61 -10.26
C ASP A 299 0.96 11.79 -9.86
N VAL A 300 2.23 11.70 -10.25
CA VAL A 300 3.26 12.71 -9.94
C VAL A 300 3.52 13.57 -11.19
N THR A 301 2.46 13.95 -11.89
CA THR A 301 2.59 14.85 -13.06
C THR A 301 2.10 16.26 -12.72
N GLY A 302 2.54 17.24 -13.49
CA GLY A 302 2.01 18.61 -13.45
C GLY A 302 0.87 18.82 -14.46
N ALA A 303 0.39 17.76 -15.13
CA ALA A 303 -0.53 17.87 -16.26
C ALA A 303 -1.93 18.40 -15.88
N ASP A 304 -2.29 18.35 -14.63
CA ASP A 304 -3.58 18.81 -14.07
C ASP A 304 -3.55 20.26 -13.53
N GLY A 305 -2.57 21.06 -13.95
CA GLY A 305 -2.39 22.43 -13.46
C GLY A 305 -1.81 22.52 -12.05
N GLY A 306 -1.19 21.45 -11.55
CA GLY A 306 -0.53 21.40 -10.26
C GLY A 306 -1.42 20.99 -9.08
N LYS A 307 -2.66 20.56 -9.32
CA LYS A 307 -3.59 20.10 -8.29
C LYS A 307 -3.05 18.85 -7.56
N TYR A 308 -2.49 17.89 -8.30
CA TYR A 308 -1.93 16.67 -7.73
C TYR A 308 -0.65 16.97 -6.94
N ARG A 309 0.22 17.85 -7.47
CA ARG A 309 1.35 18.37 -6.71
C ARG A 309 0.91 18.94 -5.36
N GLN A 310 -0.10 19.82 -5.34
CA GLN A 310 -0.60 20.42 -4.09
C GLN A 310 -1.21 19.36 -3.16
N ARG A 311 -1.90 18.35 -3.69
CA ARG A 311 -2.46 17.25 -2.90
C ARG A 311 -1.36 16.47 -2.16
N TYR A 312 -0.21 16.20 -2.81
CA TYR A 312 0.95 15.58 -2.15
C TYR A 312 1.54 16.47 -1.06
N LEU A 313 1.70 17.77 -1.34
CA LEU A 313 2.25 18.69 -0.34
C LEU A 313 1.32 18.83 0.88
N ASP A 314 0.01 18.94 0.66
CA ASP A 314 -0.99 18.95 1.73
C ASP A 314 -0.93 17.63 2.55
N ALA A 315 -0.76 16.49 1.89
CA ALA A 315 -0.61 15.19 2.56
C ALA A 315 0.63 15.12 3.45
N VAL A 316 1.76 15.62 2.98
CA VAL A 316 3.00 15.70 3.77
C VAL A 316 2.83 16.65 4.96
N ASP A 317 2.17 17.79 4.79
CA ASP A 317 1.89 18.70 5.90
C ASP A 317 1.00 18.04 6.96
N GLN A 318 -0.01 17.27 6.55
CA GLN A 318 -0.86 16.49 7.47
C GLN A 318 -0.08 15.40 8.22
N LEU A 319 0.91 14.75 7.58
CA LEU A 319 1.80 13.80 8.27
C LEU A 319 2.63 14.51 9.35
N GLY A 320 3.16 15.69 9.05
CA GLY A 320 3.89 16.50 10.03
C GLY A 320 3.02 16.95 11.23
N GLU A 321 1.74 17.24 11.01
CA GLU A 321 0.80 17.53 12.10
C GLU A 321 0.47 16.26 12.92
N ALA A 322 0.30 15.10 12.26
CA ALA A 322 0.09 13.83 12.93
C ALA A 322 1.26 13.47 13.87
N ALA A 323 2.50 13.76 13.45
CA ALA A 323 3.68 13.52 14.28
C ALA A 323 3.66 14.34 15.58
N LYS A 324 3.12 15.57 15.56
CA LYS A 324 2.96 16.40 16.74
C LYS A 324 1.86 15.92 17.70
N LEU A 325 0.82 15.26 17.18
CA LEU A 325 -0.30 14.75 17.98
C LEU A 325 0.05 13.47 18.73
N ALA A 326 0.96 12.66 18.20
CA ALA A 326 1.31 11.36 18.75
C ALA A 326 2.54 11.40 19.69
N GLY A 327 3.34 12.47 19.65
CA GLY A 327 4.50 12.71 20.53
C GLY A 327 4.13 13.52 21.74
#